data_9091c84e7c19f61e416c69778886813d
#
_entry.id   9091c84e7c19f61e416c69778886813d
#
_cell.length_a   1.000
_cell.length_b   1.000
_cell.length_c   1.000
_cell.angle_alpha   90.00
_cell.angle_beta   90.00
_cell.angle_gamma   90.00
#
_symmetry.space_group_name_H-M   'P 1'
#
loop_
_entity.id
_entity.type
_entity.pdbx_description
1 polymer ?
#
loop_
_entity_poly.entity_id
_entity_poly.type
_entity_poly.pdbx_seq_one_letter_code
_entity_poly.pdbx_strand_id
1 'polypeptide(L)'
;MKRIKLFFLFLLLGFGAQAAVYTPTSLPNPKAHDINNYVCNPDGIIENEDVAFLNQLARQLEDSTEVELCVVAIESIGETDAFDFCYELFQRWGIGKEGKNTGVLLFLAVESRDIR
;
A
#
# COMPACT_ATOMS: atom_id res chain seq x y z
N MET A 1 4.02 43.01 2.38
CA MET A 1 3.39 41.92 3.14
C MET A 1 2.39 41.12 2.31
N LYS A 2 1.50 41.76 1.56
CA LYS A 2 0.52 41.06 0.73
C LYS A 2 1.17 40.19 -0.34
N ARG A 3 2.31 40.60 -0.90
CA ARG A 3 3.03 39.85 -1.92
C ARG A 3 3.63 38.56 -1.37
N ILE A 4 4.07 38.56 -0.11
CA ILE A 4 4.65 37.40 0.53
C ILE A 4 3.59 36.31 0.76
N LYS A 5 2.38 36.73 1.14
CA LYS A 5 1.27 35.78 1.37
C LYS A 5 0.84 35.10 0.06
N LEU A 6 0.79 35.85 -1.04
CA LEU A 6 0.45 35.31 -2.36
C LEU A 6 1.50 34.30 -2.84
N PHE A 7 2.77 34.64 -2.67
CA PHE A 7 3.87 33.76 -3.03
C PHE A 7 3.85 32.45 -2.23
N PHE A 8 3.56 32.56 -0.95
CA PHE A 8 3.47 31.40 -0.06
C PHE A 8 2.32 30.47 -0.46
N LEU A 9 1.18 31.04 -0.82
CA LEU A 9 0.03 30.28 -1.29
C LEU A 9 0.33 29.51 -2.58
N PHE A 10 1.04 30.13 -3.50
CA PHE A 10 1.45 29.52 -4.76
C PHE A 10 2.37 28.32 -4.52
N LEU A 11 3.31 28.42 -3.58
CA LEU A 11 4.19 27.32 -3.20
C LEU A 11 3.41 26.12 -2.64
N LEU A 12 2.41 26.38 -1.80
CA LEU A 12 1.57 25.33 -1.25
C LEU A 12 0.80 24.56 -2.33
N LEU A 13 0.29 25.28 -3.32
CA LEU A 13 -0.40 24.66 -4.46
C LEU A 13 0.54 23.77 -5.29
N GLY A 14 1.79 24.19 -5.44
CA GLY A 14 2.79 23.41 -6.16
C GLY A 14 3.11 22.09 -5.47
N PHE A 15 3.19 22.08 -4.14
CA PHE A 15 3.45 20.86 -3.38
C PHE A 15 2.28 19.88 -3.41
N GLY A 16 1.05 20.37 -3.44
CA GLY A 16 -0.14 19.53 -3.43
C GLY A 16 -0.34 18.67 -4.68
N ALA A 17 0.46 18.89 -5.74
CA ALA A 17 0.31 18.18 -7.00
C ALA A 17 1.21 16.95 -7.14
N GLN A 18 2.08 16.67 -6.17
CA GLN A 18 3.03 15.58 -6.26
C GLN A 18 2.47 14.29 -5.66
N ALA A 19 2.62 13.17 -6.39
CA ALA A 19 2.25 11.86 -5.90
C ALA A 19 3.19 11.41 -4.78
N ALA A 20 2.67 10.70 -3.80
CA ALA A 20 3.47 10.13 -2.73
C ALA A 20 4.32 8.97 -3.27
N VAL A 21 5.60 8.96 -2.94
CA VAL A 21 6.53 7.90 -3.31
C VAL A 21 6.88 7.11 -2.05
N TYR A 22 6.73 5.80 -2.13
CA TYR A 22 6.94 4.92 -1.00
C TYR A 22 8.19 4.04 -1.17
N THR A 23 8.72 3.62 -0.03
CA THR A 23 9.71 2.56 0.06
C THR A 23 9.11 1.41 0.88
N PRO A 24 9.70 0.20 0.83
CA PRO A 24 9.19 -0.89 1.65
C PRO A 24 9.19 -0.60 3.15
N THR A 25 10.06 0.31 3.60
CA THR A 25 10.11 0.70 5.03
C THR A 25 9.14 1.81 5.38
N SER A 26 8.69 2.61 4.41
CA SER A 26 7.77 3.73 4.68
C SER A 26 6.30 3.36 4.60
N LEU A 27 5.97 2.21 4.00
CA LEU A 27 4.59 1.76 3.91
C LEU A 27 4.09 1.24 5.27
N PRO A 28 2.87 1.62 5.66
CA PRO A 28 2.28 1.11 6.90
C PRO A 28 1.80 -0.34 6.69
N ASN A 29 2.29 -1.25 7.52
CA ASN A 29 1.81 -2.63 7.52
C ASN A 29 0.38 -2.65 8.05
N PRO A 30 -0.61 -3.13 7.28
CA PRO A 30 -2.00 -3.09 7.71
C PRO A 30 -2.26 -3.88 9.00
N LYS A 31 -1.52 -4.96 9.23
CA LYS A 31 -1.70 -5.78 10.44
C LYS A 31 -1.03 -5.19 11.68
N ALA A 32 -0.27 -4.12 11.56
CA ALA A 32 0.36 -3.49 12.71
C ALA A 32 -0.66 -2.89 13.69
N HIS A 33 -1.81 -2.48 13.21
CA HIS A 33 -2.88 -1.89 14.03
C HIS A 33 -4.01 -2.87 14.31
N ASP A 34 -4.32 -3.75 13.36
CA ASP A 34 -5.43 -4.69 13.48
C ASP A 34 -5.11 -5.93 12.66
N ILE A 35 -5.10 -7.08 13.31
CA ILE A 35 -4.81 -8.36 12.67
C ILE A 35 -5.82 -8.70 11.56
N ASN A 36 -6.99 -8.08 11.58
CA ASN A 36 -8.02 -8.28 10.57
C ASN A 36 -7.86 -7.37 9.35
N ASN A 37 -6.83 -6.54 9.32
CA ASN A 37 -6.53 -5.70 8.17
C ASN A 37 -5.58 -6.42 7.21
N TYR A 38 -5.98 -6.50 5.95
CA TYR A 38 -5.22 -7.16 4.89
C TYR A 38 -4.87 -6.21 3.75
N VAL A 39 -5.34 -4.93 3.82
CA VAL A 39 -5.23 -3.97 2.73
C VAL A 39 -4.43 -2.76 3.18
N CYS A 40 -3.35 -2.46 2.46
CA CYS A 40 -2.56 -1.23 2.62
C CYS A 40 -2.99 -0.26 1.52
N ASN A 41 -3.66 0.83 1.91
CA ASN A 41 -4.28 1.78 0.98
C ASN A 41 -4.10 3.21 1.50
N PRO A 42 -2.85 3.66 1.71
CA PRO A 42 -2.60 4.97 2.35
C PRO A 42 -3.04 6.15 1.50
N ASP A 43 -3.11 5.99 0.18
CA ASP A 43 -3.46 7.08 -0.75
C ASP A 43 -4.94 7.09 -1.12
N GLY A 44 -5.73 6.19 -0.55
CA GLY A 44 -7.16 6.13 -0.85
C GLY A 44 -7.49 5.74 -2.28
N ILE A 45 -6.64 4.94 -2.92
CA ILE A 45 -6.85 4.46 -4.29
C ILE A 45 -8.05 3.54 -4.36
N ILE A 46 -8.20 2.68 -3.36
CA ILE A 46 -9.35 1.79 -3.22
C ILE A 46 -10.37 2.49 -2.31
N GLU A 47 -11.63 2.47 -2.70
CA GLU A 47 -12.68 3.08 -1.89
C GLU A 47 -12.89 2.29 -0.59
N ASN A 48 -13.36 2.98 0.46
CA ASN A 48 -13.51 2.37 1.79
C ASN A 48 -14.41 1.14 1.79
N GLU A 49 -15.48 1.15 0.99
CA GLU A 49 -16.38 0.00 0.88
C GLU A 49 -15.65 -1.22 0.31
N ASP A 50 -14.80 -0.99 -0.68
CA ASP A 50 -14.04 -2.06 -1.32
C ASP A 50 -12.93 -2.56 -0.41
N VAL A 51 -12.31 -1.69 0.38
CA VAL A 51 -11.35 -2.10 1.40
C VAL A 51 -12.00 -3.04 2.41
N ALA A 52 -13.18 -2.70 2.89
CA ALA A 52 -13.92 -3.54 3.84
C ALA A 52 -14.26 -4.91 3.24
N PHE A 53 -14.67 -4.91 1.98
CA PHE A 53 -15.01 -6.14 1.25
C PHE A 53 -13.77 -7.01 1.06
N LEU A 54 -12.64 -6.41 0.66
CA LEU A 54 -11.38 -7.14 0.47
C LEU A 54 -10.87 -7.73 1.78
N ASN A 55 -10.97 -6.98 2.88
CA ASN A 55 -10.61 -7.49 4.19
C ASN A 55 -11.43 -8.71 4.57
N GLN A 56 -12.73 -8.67 4.30
CA GLN A 56 -13.61 -9.79 4.58
C GLN A 56 -13.25 -11.03 3.74
N LEU A 57 -13.02 -10.83 2.45
CA LEU A 57 -12.62 -11.93 1.55
C LEU A 57 -11.28 -12.53 1.96
N ALA A 58 -10.30 -11.68 2.28
CA ALA A 58 -8.98 -12.14 2.68
C ALA A 58 -9.04 -12.93 3.97
N ARG A 59 -9.87 -12.50 4.92
CA ARG A 59 -10.08 -13.23 6.17
C ARG A 59 -10.72 -14.59 5.93
N GLN A 60 -11.75 -14.65 5.08
CA GLN A 60 -12.39 -15.90 4.73
C GLN A 60 -11.41 -16.87 4.07
N LEU A 61 -10.55 -16.33 3.19
CA LEU A 61 -9.53 -17.13 2.53
C LEU A 61 -8.54 -17.71 3.55
N GLU A 62 -8.08 -16.90 4.47
CA GLU A 62 -7.14 -17.35 5.50
C GLU A 62 -7.78 -18.37 6.42
N ASP A 63 -9.02 -18.15 6.85
CA ASP A 63 -9.72 -19.06 7.76
C ASP A 63 -9.98 -20.42 7.12
N SER A 64 -10.22 -20.48 5.82
CA SER A 64 -10.57 -21.72 5.13
C SER A 64 -9.36 -22.45 4.53
N THR A 65 -8.27 -21.73 4.21
CA THR A 65 -7.13 -22.31 3.46
C THR A 65 -5.78 -22.05 4.11
N GLU A 66 -5.71 -21.24 5.15
CA GLU A 66 -4.48 -20.73 5.77
C GLU A 66 -3.64 -19.84 4.84
N VAL A 67 -4.16 -19.48 3.67
CA VAL A 67 -3.48 -18.54 2.77
C VAL A 67 -3.69 -17.12 3.25
N GLU A 68 -2.59 -16.41 3.47
CA GLU A 68 -2.63 -14.99 3.85
C GLU A 68 -2.45 -14.12 2.61
N LEU A 69 -3.50 -13.40 2.25
CA LEU A 69 -3.48 -12.43 1.17
C LEU A 69 -3.22 -11.04 1.75
N CYS A 70 -2.25 -10.34 1.18
CA CYS A 70 -2.02 -8.92 1.49
C CYS A 70 -2.20 -8.11 0.20
N VAL A 71 -2.99 -7.04 0.27
CA VAL A 71 -3.25 -6.16 -0.87
C VAL A 71 -2.61 -4.81 -0.60
N VAL A 72 -1.81 -4.32 -1.55
CA VAL A 72 -1.18 -3.01 -1.47
C VAL A 72 -1.55 -2.21 -2.71
N ALA A 73 -2.15 -1.04 -2.50
CA ALA A 73 -2.49 -0.12 -3.58
C ALA A 73 -1.93 1.25 -3.24
N ILE A 74 -0.97 1.72 -4.03
CA ILE A 74 -0.25 2.98 -3.78
C ILE A 74 -0.05 3.76 -5.08
N GLU A 75 0.30 5.05 -4.93
CA GLU A 75 0.54 5.92 -6.08
C GLU A 75 1.84 5.55 -6.78
N SER A 76 2.95 5.51 -6.07
CA SER A 76 4.25 5.40 -6.72
C SER A 76 5.30 4.75 -5.84
N ILE A 77 6.20 4.00 -6.48
CA ILE A 77 7.44 3.49 -5.88
C ILE A 77 8.66 4.20 -6.47
N GLY A 78 8.44 5.29 -7.23
CA GLY A 78 9.52 6.00 -7.91
C GLY A 78 10.16 5.14 -8.99
N GLU A 79 11.48 5.12 -9.02
CA GLU A 79 12.25 4.35 -10.01
C GLU A 79 12.63 2.96 -9.55
N THR A 80 12.19 2.55 -8.37
CA THR A 80 12.47 1.21 -7.84
C THR A 80 11.79 0.16 -8.70
N ASP A 81 12.49 -0.95 -8.95
CA ASP A 81 11.90 -2.09 -9.65
C ASP A 81 10.76 -2.69 -8.85
N ALA A 82 9.63 -2.96 -9.50
CA ALA A 82 8.44 -3.45 -8.82
C ALA A 82 8.65 -4.82 -8.18
N PHE A 83 9.39 -5.71 -8.83
CA PHE A 83 9.69 -7.02 -8.28
C PHE A 83 10.53 -6.90 -7.00
N ASP A 84 11.58 -6.10 -7.04
CA ASP A 84 12.46 -5.90 -5.89
C ASP A 84 11.71 -5.28 -4.72
N PHE A 85 10.84 -4.31 -5.01
CA PHE A 85 10.00 -3.67 -4.01
C PHE A 85 9.09 -4.69 -3.33
N CYS A 86 8.38 -5.48 -4.11
CA CYS A 86 7.46 -6.51 -3.60
C CYS A 86 8.19 -7.58 -2.81
N TYR A 87 9.35 -8.02 -3.29
CA TYR A 87 10.15 -9.02 -2.60
C TYR A 87 10.57 -8.54 -1.21
N GLU A 88 11.09 -7.32 -1.13
CA GLU A 88 11.50 -6.76 0.16
C GLU A 88 10.31 -6.56 1.09
N LEU A 89 9.19 -6.06 0.56
CA LEU A 89 7.97 -5.84 1.34
C LEU A 89 7.44 -7.17 1.90
N PHE A 90 7.39 -8.18 1.07
CA PHE A 90 6.95 -9.52 1.47
C PHE A 90 7.79 -10.06 2.62
N GLN A 91 9.10 -9.92 2.52
CA GLN A 91 10.02 -10.35 3.56
C GLN A 91 9.85 -9.56 4.86
N ARG A 92 9.75 -8.23 4.74
CA ARG A 92 9.65 -7.36 5.91
C ARG A 92 8.36 -7.56 6.69
N TRP A 93 7.27 -7.78 5.99
CA TRP A 93 5.96 -7.95 6.63
C TRP A 93 5.69 -9.39 7.03
N GLY A 94 6.52 -10.33 6.60
CA GLY A 94 6.35 -11.74 6.95
C GLY A 94 5.01 -12.30 6.48
N ILE A 95 4.63 -12.02 5.24
CA ILE A 95 3.34 -12.44 4.69
C ILE A 95 3.31 -13.96 4.57
N GLY A 96 2.25 -14.56 5.08
CA GLY A 96 2.06 -16.01 5.05
C GLY A 96 2.43 -16.69 6.37
N LYS A 97 2.19 -17.99 6.42
CA LYS A 97 2.53 -18.77 7.60
C LYS A 97 4.00 -19.22 7.53
N GLU A 98 4.70 -19.07 8.63
CA GLU A 98 6.11 -19.44 8.70
C GLU A 98 6.32 -20.91 8.29
N GLY A 99 7.23 -21.12 7.33
CA GLY A 99 7.58 -22.46 6.86
C GLY A 99 6.57 -23.13 5.94
N LYS A 100 5.47 -22.44 5.55
CA LYS A 100 4.40 -23.06 4.78
C LYS A 100 4.16 -22.46 3.39
N ASN A 101 4.86 -21.39 3.02
CA ASN A 101 4.69 -20.70 1.72
C ASN A 101 3.23 -20.37 1.39
N THR A 102 2.49 -19.87 2.39
CA THR A 102 1.05 -19.59 2.25
C THR A 102 0.75 -18.10 2.08
N GLY A 103 1.75 -17.30 1.76
CA GLY A 103 1.57 -15.86 1.58
C GLY A 103 1.37 -15.48 0.13
N VAL A 104 0.48 -14.51 -0.12
CA VAL A 104 0.26 -13.90 -1.44
C VAL A 104 0.21 -12.40 -1.27
N LEU A 105 1.00 -11.70 -2.08
CA LEU A 105 0.99 -10.23 -2.12
C LEU A 105 0.47 -9.78 -3.48
N LEU A 106 -0.65 -9.06 -3.47
CA LEU A 106 -1.18 -8.39 -4.65
C LEU A 106 -0.82 -6.90 -4.55
N PHE A 107 -0.06 -6.41 -5.50
CA PHE A 107 0.53 -5.09 -5.45
C PHE A 107 0.14 -4.27 -6.69
N LEU A 108 -0.34 -3.05 -6.45
CA LEU A 108 -0.67 -2.10 -7.49
C LEU A 108 0.03 -0.76 -7.23
N ALA A 109 0.85 -0.32 -8.17
CA ALA A 109 1.42 1.02 -8.18
C ALA A 109 0.81 1.78 -9.36
N VAL A 110 -0.05 2.75 -9.06
CA VAL A 110 -0.90 3.39 -10.06
C VAL A 110 -0.10 4.23 -11.04
N GLU A 111 0.90 4.97 -10.57
CA GLU A 111 1.69 5.83 -11.42
C GLU A 111 2.48 5.06 -12.47
N SER A 112 3.08 3.93 -12.07
CA SER A 112 3.82 3.08 -12.98
C SER A 112 2.92 2.09 -13.72
N ARG A 113 1.66 1.96 -13.30
CA ARG A 113 0.67 1.01 -13.82
C ARG A 113 1.14 -0.44 -13.69
N ASP A 114 1.97 -0.71 -12.69
CA ASP A 114 2.44 -2.05 -12.40
C ASP A 114 1.50 -2.79 -11.46
N ILE A 115 1.18 -4.02 -11.84
CA ILE A 115 0.43 -4.95 -11.00
C ILE A 115 1.27 -6.22 -10.84
N ARG A 116 1.48 -6.61 -9.58
CA ARG A 116 2.25 -7.81 -9.25
C ARG A 116 1.49 -8.74 -8.32
#